data_cb1fe084fa7aaae2ff50f7056e294087
#
_entry.id   cb1fe084fa7aaae2ff50f7056e294087
#
_cell.length_a   1.000
_cell.length_b   1.000
_cell.length_c   1.000
_cell.angle_alpha   90.00
_cell.angle_beta   90.00
_cell.angle_gamma   90.00
#
_symmetry.space_group_name_H-M   'P 1'
#
loop_
_entity.id
_entity.type
_entity.pdbx_description
1 polymer ?
#
loop_
_entity_poly.entity_id
_entity_poly.type
_entity_poly.pdbx_seq_one_letter_code
_entity_poly.pdbx_strand_id
1 'polypeptide(L)'
;GMQEVERDSMGYVYATLPANVDYDVPTIGFIAHMDTSPDASGAEVRPRIIENYDGTDIVLDAAAGIVSTVEKFPELRHHVGEELIVTDGHTLLGADDKAGIAEIVTAMAYLLAHPEVKHGRVRVAFNPDEEIGRGAHHFDVKRFGCEWAYTMDGGEMGELEFENFNAASARIEITGVSVHPGFAKDKMVNAARLATELVQKMPAAEVPEETTGYEGFFHLTGISGTVERATVNFIIRDHDRERFEARKAMLRGLVQGMNLKYGYEALALQLDDTYYNMREKVEPVMHIIDIAREAMEAVGVEPQIKAIRGGTDGAQLSFMGLPCPNIFAGGLYFHGPHELLPVPNLKKACEVVINIARLTAERYR
;
A
#
# COMPACT_ATOMS: atom_id res chain seq x y z
N GLY A 1 9.59 -0.74 28.97
CA GLY A 1 8.31 -0.45 29.65
C GLY A 1 7.12 -1.08 28.94
N MET A 2 7.24 -1.45 27.65
CA MET A 2 6.21 -2.21 26.96
C MET A 2 6.03 -3.59 27.59
N GLN A 3 4.80 -4.08 27.58
CA GLN A 3 4.40 -5.40 28.09
C GLN A 3 4.02 -6.32 26.94
N GLU A 4 3.87 -7.62 27.23
CA GLU A 4 3.43 -8.64 26.24
C GLU A 4 4.23 -8.56 24.92
N VAL A 5 5.54 -8.30 25.04
CA VAL A 5 6.43 -8.23 23.87
C VAL A 5 6.71 -9.65 23.39
N GLU A 6 6.30 -9.94 22.20
CA GLU A 6 6.42 -11.28 21.63
C GLU A 6 6.65 -11.24 20.11
N ARG A 7 7.32 -12.25 19.62
CA ARG A 7 7.46 -12.53 18.19
C ARG A 7 6.88 -13.90 17.92
N ASP A 8 5.98 -14.01 16.96
CA ASP A 8 5.44 -15.29 16.56
C ASP A 8 6.34 -16.07 15.58
N SER A 9 5.92 -17.27 15.22
CA SER A 9 6.70 -18.14 14.31
C SER A 9 6.70 -17.65 12.87
N MET A 10 5.79 -16.75 12.49
CA MET A 10 5.69 -16.15 11.16
C MET A 10 6.48 -14.84 11.06
N GLY A 11 6.99 -14.32 12.18
CA GLY A 11 7.81 -13.14 12.24
C GLY A 11 7.08 -11.88 12.73
N TYR A 12 5.77 -11.94 12.95
CA TYR A 12 5.02 -10.79 13.49
C TYR A 12 5.48 -10.48 14.91
N VAL A 13 5.70 -9.21 15.18
CA VAL A 13 6.08 -8.71 16.51
C VAL A 13 4.91 -7.95 17.10
N TYR A 14 4.52 -8.25 18.32
CA TYR A 14 3.46 -7.56 19.06
C TYR A 14 3.99 -7.02 20.38
N ALA A 15 3.45 -5.88 20.81
CA ALA A 15 3.71 -5.34 22.15
C ALA A 15 2.51 -4.52 22.64
N THR A 16 2.46 -4.29 23.96
CA THR A 16 1.39 -3.54 24.62
C THR A 16 1.99 -2.40 25.45
N LEU A 17 1.45 -1.20 25.25
CA LEU A 17 1.54 -0.10 26.19
C LEU A 17 0.31 -0.17 27.12
N PRO A 18 0.46 -0.43 28.44
CA PRO A 18 -0.69 -0.51 29.34
C PRO A 18 -1.34 0.87 29.50
N ALA A 19 -2.66 0.88 29.70
CA ALA A 19 -3.39 2.12 29.99
C ALA A 19 -2.84 2.81 31.24
N ASN A 20 -2.88 4.15 31.25
CA ASN A 20 -2.53 4.98 32.42
C ASN A 20 -3.74 5.77 32.96
N VAL A 21 -4.96 5.34 32.63
CA VAL A 21 -6.24 5.84 33.09
C VAL A 21 -7.00 4.75 33.86
N ASP A 22 -7.97 5.12 34.70
CA ASP A 22 -8.80 4.24 35.53
C ASP A 22 -10.26 4.09 35.03
N TYR A 23 -10.53 4.52 33.80
CA TYR A 23 -11.81 4.40 33.14
C TYR A 23 -11.65 3.63 31.83
N ASP A 24 -12.77 3.10 31.30
CA ASP A 24 -12.78 2.28 30.10
C ASP A 24 -12.48 3.12 28.85
N VAL A 25 -11.43 2.73 28.15
CA VAL A 25 -11.04 3.30 26.85
C VAL A 25 -10.84 2.14 25.87
N PRO A 26 -11.36 2.22 24.65
CA PRO A 26 -11.11 1.23 23.62
C PRO A 26 -9.62 0.97 23.43
N THR A 27 -9.24 -0.29 23.25
CA THR A 27 -7.87 -0.64 22.87
C THR A 27 -7.67 -0.32 21.40
N ILE A 28 -6.67 0.51 21.13
CA ILE A 28 -6.29 0.90 19.76
C ILE A 28 -4.95 0.31 19.36
N GLY A 29 -4.71 0.20 18.05
CA GLY A 29 -3.47 -0.34 17.51
C GLY A 29 -2.75 0.60 16.56
N PHE A 30 -1.40 0.46 16.51
CA PHE A 30 -0.56 1.03 15.46
C PHE A 30 0.27 -0.10 14.83
N ILE A 31 0.36 -0.08 13.52
CA ILE A 31 0.97 -1.15 12.72
C ILE A 31 1.93 -0.51 11.70
N ALA A 32 3.08 -1.13 11.48
CA ALA A 32 4.04 -0.78 10.43
C ALA A 32 4.71 -2.05 9.92
N HIS A 33 5.14 -2.08 8.65
CA HIS A 33 5.78 -3.28 8.12
C HIS A 33 7.32 -3.22 8.20
N MET A 34 7.95 -4.40 8.22
CA MET A 34 9.38 -4.55 8.44
C MET A 34 10.17 -4.80 7.15
N ASP A 35 9.53 -5.36 6.15
CA ASP A 35 10.13 -5.62 4.86
C ASP A 35 10.28 -4.35 4.02
N THR A 36 10.92 -4.47 2.89
CA THR A 36 11.10 -3.38 1.92
C THR A 36 10.80 -3.89 0.53
N SER A 37 10.39 -2.98 -0.35
CA SER A 37 10.07 -3.30 -1.73
C SER A 37 11.17 -4.10 -2.43
N PRO A 38 10.80 -5.13 -3.21
CA PRO A 38 11.73 -5.86 -4.05
C PRO A 38 12.15 -5.09 -5.32
N ASP A 39 11.58 -3.91 -5.59
CA ASP A 39 11.83 -3.14 -6.81
C ASP A 39 13.24 -2.54 -6.85
N ALA A 40 13.86 -2.31 -5.68
CA ALA A 40 15.24 -1.88 -5.55
C ALA A 40 15.94 -2.65 -4.42
N SER A 41 17.28 -2.67 -4.46
CA SER A 41 18.05 -3.34 -3.41
C SER A 41 17.85 -2.66 -2.05
N GLY A 42 17.53 -3.46 -1.03
CA GLY A 42 17.53 -3.06 0.37
C GLY A 42 18.75 -3.57 1.16
N ALA A 43 19.78 -4.08 0.47
CA ALA A 43 20.97 -4.63 1.10
C ALA A 43 22.08 -3.57 1.26
N GLU A 44 22.68 -3.53 2.45
CA GLU A 44 23.79 -2.61 2.76
C GLU A 44 23.44 -1.13 2.57
N VAL A 45 22.24 -0.74 2.97
CA VAL A 45 21.74 0.66 2.89
C VAL A 45 22.72 1.60 3.61
N ARG A 46 23.10 2.70 2.96
CA ARG A 46 24.03 3.72 3.49
C ARG A 46 23.32 5.07 3.62
N PRO A 47 22.54 5.26 4.69
CA PRO A 47 21.81 6.50 4.89
C PRO A 47 22.76 7.63 5.27
N ARG A 48 22.44 8.85 4.85
CA ARG A 48 23.08 10.08 5.30
C ARG A 48 22.05 11.18 5.52
N ILE A 49 22.38 12.13 6.38
CA ILE A 49 21.55 13.29 6.64
C ILE A 49 22.11 14.47 5.84
N ILE A 50 21.24 15.17 5.14
CA ILE A 50 21.50 16.49 4.55
C ILE A 50 20.95 17.50 5.54
N GLU A 51 21.81 18.22 6.22
CA GLU A 51 21.43 19.28 7.14
C GLU A 51 21.07 20.54 6.33
N ASN A 52 19.94 21.18 6.67
CA ASN A 52 19.52 22.46 6.08
C ASN A 52 19.55 22.45 4.53
N TYR A 53 18.73 21.57 3.92
CA TYR A 53 18.64 21.40 2.48
C TYR A 53 18.43 22.74 1.77
N ASP A 54 19.24 23.04 0.77
CA ASP A 54 19.31 24.36 0.11
C ASP A 54 18.39 24.53 -1.11
N GLY A 55 17.62 23.48 -1.48
CA GLY A 55 16.69 23.49 -2.61
C GLY A 55 17.35 23.17 -3.96
N THR A 56 18.62 22.75 -3.98
CA THR A 56 19.31 22.32 -5.20
C THR A 56 19.25 20.81 -5.43
N ASP A 57 19.77 20.36 -6.56
CA ASP A 57 19.88 18.94 -6.88
C ASP A 57 20.71 18.19 -5.82
N ILE A 58 20.22 17.04 -5.38
CA ILE A 58 20.90 16.20 -4.39
C ILE A 58 21.80 15.21 -5.11
N VAL A 59 23.12 15.38 -4.98
CA VAL A 59 24.09 14.40 -5.46
C VAL A 59 24.13 13.23 -4.47
N LEU A 60 23.64 12.07 -4.89
CA LEU A 60 23.65 10.84 -4.09
C LEU A 60 25.02 10.14 -4.22
N ASP A 61 25.50 9.92 -5.45
CA ASP A 61 26.85 9.45 -5.76
C ASP A 61 27.43 10.22 -6.96
N ALA A 62 28.44 11.04 -6.69
CA ALA A 62 29.11 11.83 -7.73
C ALA A 62 29.91 10.96 -8.71
N ALA A 63 30.51 9.86 -8.25
CA ALA A 63 31.33 8.98 -9.09
C ALA A 63 30.47 8.17 -10.07
N ALA A 64 29.28 7.75 -9.63
CA ALA A 64 28.30 7.05 -10.46
C ALA A 64 27.37 8.01 -11.22
N GLY A 65 27.41 9.31 -10.94
CA GLY A 65 26.53 10.30 -11.55
C GLY A 65 25.07 10.19 -11.11
N ILE A 66 24.81 9.66 -9.90
CA ILE A 66 23.44 9.49 -9.38
C ILE A 66 23.04 10.79 -8.67
N VAL A 67 22.00 11.43 -9.21
CA VAL A 67 21.52 12.72 -8.74
C VAL A 67 19.99 12.73 -8.69
N SER A 68 19.44 13.17 -7.57
CA SER A 68 18.01 13.50 -7.46
C SER A 68 17.85 14.96 -7.86
N THR A 69 17.44 15.20 -9.12
CA THR A 69 17.28 16.55 -9.64
C THR A 69 15.93 17.14 -9.22
N VAL A 70 15.91 18.44 -8.91
CA VAL A 70 14.68 19.18 -8.56
C VAL A 70 13.71 19.25 -9.76
N GLU A 71 14.21 19.09 -10.98
CA GLU A 71 13.38 18.99 -12.18
C GLU A 71 12.56 17.70 -12.20
N LYS A 72 13.19 16.56 -11.89
CA LYS A 72 12.57 15.22 -11.88
C LYS A 72 11.78 14.97 -10.60
N PHE A 73 12.19 15.57 -9.49
CA PHE A 73 11.65 15.42 -8.15
C PHE A 73 11.25 16.78 -7.58
N PRO A 74 10.18 17.42 -8.10
CA PRO A 74 9.83 18.81 -7.79
C PRO A 74 9.38 19.02 -6.34
N GLU A 75 8.92 17.98 -5.65
CA GLU A 75 8.51 18.01 -4.24
C GLU A 75 9.67 18.40 -3.32
N LEU A 76 10.93 18.17 -3.73
CA LEU A 76 12.12 18.62 -3.01
C LEU A 76 12.08 20.11 -2.67
N ARG A 77 11.42 20.93 -3.50
CA ARG A 77 11.29 22.39 -3.26
C ARG A 77 10.51 22.73 -1.99
N HIS A 78 9.67 21.82 -1.52
CA HIS A 78 8.88 22.03 -0.31
C HIS A 78 9.70 21.86 0.97
N HIS A 79 10.90 21.26 0.87
CA HIS A 79 11.73 20.87 2.01
C HIS A 79 12.98 21.74 2.17
N VAL A 80 13.03 22.93 1.54
CA VAL A 80 14.15 23.86 1.68
C VAL A 80 14.29 24.31 3.14
N GLY A 81 15.49 24.18 3.69
CA GLY A 81 15.80 24.51 5.09
C GLY A 81 15.60 23.33 6.05
N GLU A 82 15.13 22.18 5.59
CA GLU A 82 14.89 21.00 6.40
C GLU A 82 16.07 20.03 6.40
N GLU A 83 16.07 19.13 7.39
CA GLU A 83 16.95 17.96 7.42
C GLU A 83 16.31 16.83 6.60
N LEU A 84 17.07 16.24 5.67
CA LEU A 84 16.63 15.12 4.83
C LEU A 84 17.48 13.89 5.07
N ILE A 85 16.88 12.73 5.24
CA ILE A 85 17.56 11.44 5.24
C ILE A 85 17.48 10.88 3.82
N VAL A 86 18.62 10.56 3.23
CA VAL A 86 18.76 10.01 1.87
C VAL A 86 19.73 8.83 1.87
N THR A 87 19.79 8.07 0.76
CA THR A 87 20.79 7.01 0.55
C THR A 87 21.94 7.50 -0.31
N ASP A 88 22.86 6.60 -0.65
CA ASP A 88 23.92 6.81 -1.65
C ASP A 88 23.43 6.59 -3.10
N GLY A 89 22.14 6.29 -3.31
CA GLY A 89 21.54 6.08 -4.63
C GLY A 89 21.74 4.69 -5.23
N HIS A 90 22.33 3.76 -4.51
CA HIS A 90 22.51 2.36 -4.94
C HIS A 90 21.47 1.41 -4.35
N THR A 91 20.76 1.85 -3.31
CA THR A 91 19.70 1.12 -2.64
C THR A 91 18.50 2.02 -2.42
N LEU A 92 17.34 1.45 -2.12
CA LEU A 92 16.28 2.21 -1.45
C LEU A 92 16.75 2.66 -0.05
N LEU A 93 16.02 3.59 0.58
CA LEU A 93 16.27 3.99 1.98
C LEU A 93 15.59 3.02 2.96
N GLY A 94 14.40 2.54 2.62
CA GLY A 94 13.53 1.75 3.47
C GLY A 94 12.77 2.62 4.48
N ALA A 95 12.53 3.90 4.15
CA ALA A 95 11.58 4.73 4.89
C ALA A 95 10.19 4.12 4.87
N ASP A 96 9.84 3.53 3.77
CA ASP A 96 8.72 2.63 3.60
C ASP A 96 9.14 1.19 4.01
N ASP A 97 8.73 0.66 5.21
CA ASP A 97 7.96 1.40 6.22
C ASP A 97 8.70 1.46 7.59
N LYS A 98 10.03 1.56 7.56
CA LYS A 98 10.83 1.69 8.82
C LYS A 98 10.65 3.07 9.46
N ALA A 99 10.13 4.06 8.71
CA ALA A 99 9.70 5.33 9.30
C ALA A 99 8.54 5.08 10.27
N GLY A 100 7.48 4.39 9.84
CA GLY A 100 6.36 4.03 10.70
C GLY A 100 6.78 3.24 11.94
N ILE A 101 7.72 2.29 11.79
CA ILE A 101 8.29 1.60 12.95
C ILE A 101 8.95 2.58 13.94
N ALA A 102 9.79 3.49 13.44
CA ALA A 102 10.50 4.46 14.27
C ALA A 102 9.53 5.42 14.97
N GLU A 103 8.49 5.86 14.28
CA GLU A 103 7.42 6.73 14.77
C GLU A 103 6.65 6.08 15.91
N ILE A 104 6.18 4.84 15.69
CA ILE A 104 5.45 4.07 16.70
C ILE A 104 6.32 3.83 17.93
N VAL A 105 7.57 3.34 17.76
CA VAL A 105 8.46 3.05 18.88
C VAL A 105 8.80 4.31 19.67
N THR A 106 9.06 5.42 19.00
CA THR A 106 9.36 6.71 19.62
C THR A 106 8.15 7.26 20.36
N ALA A 107 6.94 7.17 19.79
CA ALA A 107 5.70 7.57 20.43
C ALA A 107 5.44 6.74 21.71
N MET A 108 5.64 5.43 21.66
CA MET A 108 5.50 4.57 22.85
C MET A 108 6.52 4.92 23.93
N ALA A 109 7.77 5.19 23.54
CA ALA A 109 8.81 5.62 24.48
C ALA A 109 8.46 6.97 25.13
N TYR A 110 7.91 7.91 24.35
CA TYR A 110 7.44 9.19 24.85
C TYR A 110 6.31 9.03 25.87
N LEU A 111 5.26 8.26 25.54
CA LEU A 111 4.11 8.03 26.43
C LEU A 111 4.51 7.34 27.74
N LEU A 112 5.48 6.44 27.70
CA LEU A 112 6.05 5.81 28.90
C LEU A 112 6.82 6.81 29.78
N ALA A 113 7.51 7.77 29.18
CA ALA A 113 8.26 8.80 29.91
C ALA A 113 7.37 9.95 30.41
N HIS A 114 6.16 10.12 29.85
CA HIS A 114 5.23 11.22 30.11
C HIS A 114 3.87 10.71 30.62
N PRO A 115 3.77 10.21 31.85
CA PRO A 115 2.52 9.66 32.42
C PRO A 115 1.41 10.69 32.58
N GLU A 116 1.71 11.98 32.47
CA GLU A 116 0.73 13.07 32.43
C GLU A 116 -0.11 13.04 31.17
N VAL A 117 0.43 12.51 30.03
CA VAL A 117 -0.33 12.27 28.80
C VAL A 117 -1.21 11.04 29.01
N LYS A 118 -2.52 11.26 29.12
CA LYS A 118 -3.48 10.18 29.39
C LYS A 118 -3.80 9.39 28.13
N HIS A 119 -3.78 8.06 28.24
CA HIS A 119 -4.10 7.15 27.14
C HIS A 119 -4.69 5.83 27.66
N GLY A 120 -5.50 5.19 26.83
CA GLY A 120 -5.97 3.82 27.03
C GLY A 120 -4.86 2.81 26.78
N ARG A 121 -5.25 1.53 26.69
CA ARG A 121 -4.33 0.47 26.25
C ARG A 121 -4.02 0.66 24.76
N VAL A 122 -2.74 0.68 24.40
CA VAL A 122 -2.28 0.75 23.01
C VAL A 122 -1.53 -0.52 22.66
N ARG A 123 -1.88 -1.12 21.53
CA ARG A 123 -1.15 -2.25 20.95
C ARG A 123 -0.29 -1.76 19.80
N VAL A 124 0.87 -2.35 19.64
CA VAL A 124 1.70 -2.14 18.45
C VAL A 124 1.97 -3.48 17.78
N ALA A 125 2.04 -3.47 16.46
CA ALA A 125 2.44 -4.63 15.68
C ALA A 125 3.39 -4.24 14.56
N PHE A 126 4.38 -5.11 14.32
CA PHE A 126 5.28 -4.99 13.17
C PHE A 126 5.18 -6.28 12.36
N ASN A 127 4.81 -6.15 11.10
CA ASN A 127 4.50 -7.28 10.23
C ASN A 127 5.51 -7.43 9.08
N PRO A 128 5.78 -8.65 8.64
CA PRO A 128 6.56 -8.92 7.43
C PRO A 128 5.66 -8.97 6.20
N ASP A 129 6.27 -8.99 5.00
CA ASP A 129 5.65 -9.38 3.73
C ASP A 129 4.53 -8.44 3.23
N GLU A 130 4.47 -7.16 3.68
CA GLU A 130 3.52 -6.18 3.16
C GLU A 130 3.76 -5.93 1.67
N GLU A 131 4.98 -5.68 1.29
CA GLU A 131 5.44 -5.30 -0.04
C GLU A 131 5.20 -6.38 -1.13
N ILE A 132 4.88 -7.58 -0.70
CA ILE A 132 4.45 -8.68 -1.58
C ILE A 132 2.96 -9.01 -1.41
N GLY A 133 2.20 -8.13 -0.75
CA GLY A 133 0.75 -8.23 -0.54
C GLY A 133 0.34 -9.34 0.43
N ARG A 134 1.19 -9.76 1.36
CA ARG A 134 0.96 -10.85 2.30
C ARG A 134 1.04 -10.45 3.76
N GLY A 135 1.26 -9.18 4.07
CA GLY A 135 1.45 -8.69 5.42
C GLY A 135 0.30 -9.00 6.38
N ALA A 136 -0.93 -9.02 5.90
CA ALA A 136 -2.10 -9.36 6.73
C ALA A 136 -2.42 -10.86 6.79
N HIS A 137 -1.81 -11.72 5.94
CA HIS A 137 -2.26 -13.13 5.76
C HIS A 137 -2.21 -13.98 7.02
N HIS A 138 -1.23 -13.77 7.88
CA HIS A 138 -1.06 -14.51 9.13
C HIS A 138 -1.21 -13.61 10.35
N PHE A 139 -1.69 -12.38 10.18
CA PHE A 139 -1.92 -11.45 11.27
C PHE A 139 -3.06 -11.93 12.17
N ASP A 140 -2.79 -12.13 13.43
CA ASP A 140 -3.78 -12.59 14.39
C ASP A 140 -4.55 -11.39 14.99
N VAL A 141 -5.63 -10.98 14.31
CA VAL A 141 -6.48 -9.86 14.73
C VAL A 141 -7.07 -10.08 16.12
N LYS A 142 -7.43 -11.33 16.47
CA LYS A 142 -7.99 -11.65 17.80
C LYS A 142 -6.96 -11.49 18.90
N ARG A 143 -5.74 -11.94 18.68
CA ARG A 143 -4.62 -11.79 19.60
C ARG A 143 -4.20 -10.32 19.71
N PHE A 144 -4.21 -9.60 18.61
CA PHE A 144 -3.95 -8.16 18.61
C PHE A 144 -4.98 -7.43 19.47
N GLY A 145 -6.26 -7.80 19.40
CA GLY A 145 -7.30 -7.44 20.37
C GLY A 145 -7.60 -5.94 20.43
N CYS A 146 -7.52 -5.24 19.30
CA CYS A 146 -7.87 -3.84 19.17
C CYS A 146 -9.28 -3.69 18.59
N GLU A 147 -9.97 -2.62 18.95
CA GLU A 147 -11.25 -2.26 18.32
C GLU A 147 -11.03 -1.64 16.94
N TRP A 148 -9.94 -0.89 16.76
CA TRP A 148 -9.43 -0.42 15.48
C TRP A 148 -7.92 -0.21 15.56
N ALA A 149 -7.30 -0.04 14.43
CA ALA A 149 -5.88 0.29 14.33
C ALA A 149 -5.61 1.31 13.23
N TYR A 150 -4.36 1.74 13.12
CA TYR A 150 -3.85 2.57 12.03
C TYR A 150 -2.56 1.94 11.53
N THR A 151 -2.40 1.81 10.21
CA THR A 151 -1.09 1.56 9.61
C THR A 151 -0.37 2.89 9.44
N MET A 152 0.91 2.95 9.83
CA MET A 152 1.79 4.10 9.61
C MET A 152 2.55 3.93 8.30
N ASP A 153 1.80 3.76 7.21
CA ASP A 153 2.27 3.28 5.91
C ASP A 153 1.77 4.18 4.75
N GLY A 154 1.31 5.37 5.07
CA GLY A 154 0.95 6.39 4.09
C GLY A 154 2.18 7.17 3.61
N GLY A 155 2.00 7.92 2.51
CA GLY A 155 3.08 8.68 1.88
C GLY A 155 3.38 10.01 2.55
N GLU A 156 3.06 11.11 1.84
CA GLU A 156 3.41 12.47 2.25
C GLU A 156 2.73 12.92 3.53
N MET A 157 3.36 13.88 4.21
CA MET A 157 2.82 14.46 5.45
C MET A 157 1.39 14.97 5.29
N GLY A 158 0.50 14.50 6.18
CA GLY A 158 -0.91 14.83 6.20
C GLY A 158 -1.83 13.82 5.53
N GLU A 159 -1.31 12.84 4.80
CA GLU A 159 -2.14 11.80 4.20
C GLU A 159 -2.86 10.97 5.26
N LEU A 160 -4.18 10.86 5.08
CA LEU A 160 -5.08 10.05 5.88
C LEU A 160 -6.01 9.31 4.93
N GLU A 161 -5.88 7.99 4.88
CA GLU A 161 -6.45 7.18 3.82
C GLU A 161 -7.32 6.08 4.40
N PHE A 162 -8.58 6.03 4.01
CA PHE A 162 -9.54 4.99 4.38
C PHE A 162 -10.30 4.42 3.17
N GLU A 163 -9.82 4.75 1.98
CA GLU A 163 -10.30 4.22 0.71
C GLU A 163 -9.13 3.69 -0.11
N ASN A 164 -9.32 2.55 -0.74
CA ASN A 164 -8.37 1.93 -1.65
C ASN A 164 -9.11 1.26 -2.80
N PHE A 165 -8.42 0.81 -3.83
CA PHE A 165 -9.05 0.01 -4.88
C PHE A 165 -9.64 -1.30 -4.35
N ASN A 166 -10.73 -1.77 -4.97
CA ASN A 166 -11.00 -3.18 -5.08
C ASN A 166 -10.08 -3.77 -6.13
N ALA A 167 -9.61 -4.97 -5.93
CA ALA A 167 -8.55 -5.57 -6.73
C ALA A 167 -8.82 -7.02 -7.09
N ALA A 168 -8.56 -7.37 -8.35
CA ALA A 168 -8.52 -8.75 -8.81
C ALA A 168 -7.34 -8.96 -9.76
N SER A 169 -6.86 -10.20 -9.81
CA SER A 169 -5.97 -10.70 -10.84
C SER A 169 -6.74 -11.57 -11.83
N ALA A 170 -6.40 -11.49 -13.09
CA ALA A 170 -6.96 -12.34 -14.13
C ALA A 170 -5.83 -12.97 -14.94
N ARG A 171 -5.86 -14.29 -15.04
CA ARG A 171 -4.99 -15.09 -15.90
C ARG A 171 -5.81 -15.80 -16.94
N ILE A 172 -5.51 -15.58 -18.21
CA ILE A 172 -6.17 -16.23 -19.34
C ILE A 172 -5.17 -17.15 -20.02
N GLU A 173 -5.43 -18.44 -19.96
CA GLU A 173 -4.67 -19.45 -20.70
C GLU A 173 -5.39 -19.73 -22.03
N ILE A 174 -4.64 -19.70 -23.12
CA ILE A 174 -5.18 -19.81 -24.48
C ILE A 174 -4.57 -21.03 -25.15
N THR A 175 -5.43 -21.90 -25.67
CA THR A 175 -5.05 -23.11 -26.40
C THR A 175 -5.38 -22.98 -27.89
N GLY A 176 -4.38 -23.09 -28.73
CA GLY A 176 -4.50 -23.08 -30.18
C GLY A 176 -4.45 -24.47 -30.79
N VAL A 177 -4.58 -24.51 -32.12
CA VAL A 177 -4.41 -25.72 -32.95
C VAL A 177 -3.34 -25.45 -33.98
N SER A 178 -2.21 -26.12 -33.84
CA SER A 178 -1.07 -25.98 -34.77
C SER A 178 -1.19 -26.94 -35.94
N VAL A 179 -0.95 -26.44 -37.11
CA VAL A 179 -0.80 -27.22 -38.35
C VAL A 179 0.26 -26.56 -39.25
N HIS A 180 0.77 -27.25 -40.23
CA HIS A 180 1.72 -26.68 -41.20
C HIS A 180 1.15 -25.42 -41.86
N PRO A 181 1.85 -24.26 -41.86
CA PRO A 181 1.30 -22.97 -42.33
C PRO A 181 0.72 -23.02 -43.75
N GLY A 182 1.31 -23.82 -44.66
CA GLY A 182 0.81 -24.00 -46.00
C GLY A 182 -0.56 -24.69 -46.12
N PHE A 183 -1.02 -25.32 -45.03
CA PHE A 183 -2.31 -26.05 -44.97
C PHE A 183 -3.22 -25.53 -43.85
N ALA A 184 -2.94 -24.31 -43.35
CA ALA A 184 -3.55 -23.74 -42.15
C ALA A 184 -4.98 -23.24 -42.34
N LYS A 185 -5.41 -22.97 -43.58
CA LYS A 185 -6.76 -22.46 -43.86
C LYS A 185 -7.84 -23.39 -43.28
N ASP A 186 -8.73 -22.79 -42.48
CA ASP A 186 -9.87 -23.46 -41.82
C ASP A 186 -9.47 -24.58 -40.81
N LYS A 187 -8.19 -24.65 -40.43
CA LYS A 187 -7.66 -25.68 -39.52
C LYS A 187 -6.84 -25.11 -38.35
N MET A 188 -5.99 -24.11 -38.63
CA MET A 188 -5.13 -23.52 -37.61
C MET A 188 -5.92 -22.56 -36.73
N VAL A 189 -5.74 -22.68 -35.41
CA VAL A 189 -6.09 -21.64 -34.43
C VAL A 189 -4.81 -21.21 -33.74
N ASN A 190 -4.40 -19.99 -34.00
CA ASN A 190 -3.15 -19.46 -33.44
C ASN A 190 -3.41 -18.77 -32.09
N ALA A 191 -2.94 -19.37 -30.98
CA ALA A 191 -3.14 -18.86 -29.64
C ALA A 191 -2.55 -17.46 -29.42
N ALA A 192 -1.39 -17.15 -30.01
CA ALA A 192 -0.79 -15.82 -29.90
C ALA A 192 -1.68 -14.75 -30.60
N ARG A 193 -2.35 -15.08 -31.71
CA ARG A 193 -3.32 -14.18 -32.35
C ARG A 193 -4.58 -13.99 -31.49
N LEU A 194 -5.06 -15.05 -30.84
CA LEU A 194 -6.19 -14.95 -29.91
C LEU A 194 -5.86 -14.05 -28.72
N ALA A 195 -4.64 -14.16 -28.16
CA ALA A 195 -4.17 -13.27 -27.10
C ALA A 195 -4.21 -11.80 -27.55
N THR A 196 -3.70 -11.51 -28.75
CA THR A 196 -3.74 -10.16 -29.32
C THR A 196 -5.19 -9.70 -29.56
N GLU A 197 -6.07 -10.56 -30.08
CA GLU A 197 -7.48 -10.25 -30.31
C GLU A 197 -8.19 -9.92 -28.97
N LEU A 198 -7.91 -10.65 -27.89
CA LEU A 198 -8.46 -10.38 -26.57
C LEU A 198 -8.04 -9.00 -26.07
N VAL A 199 -6.73 -8.68 -26.10
CA VAL A 199 -6.19 -7.39 -25.65
C VAL A 199 -6.79 -6.24 -26.47
N GLN A 200 -6.93 -6.38 -27.79
CA GLN A 200 -7.55 -5.36 -28.64
C GLN A 200 -9.03 -5.10 -28.35
N LYS A 201 -9.73 -6.04 -27.71
CA LYS A 201 -11.14 -5.88 -27.32
C LYS A 201 -11.29 -5.22 -25.95
N MET A 202 -10.21 -5.08 -25.20
CA MET A 202 -10.24 -4.35 -23.92
C MET A 202 -10.41 -2.86 -24.15
N PRO A 203 -11.04 -2.13 -23.22
CA PRO A 203 -11.19 -0.67 -23.30
C PRO A 203 -9.84 0.03 -23.35
N ALA A 204 -9.52 0.70 -24.44
CA ALA A 204 -8.21 1.32 -24.67
C ALA A 204 -7.90 2.49 -23.71
N ALA A 205 -8.92 3.18 -23.21
CA ALA A 205 -8.77 4.30 -22.28
C ALA A 205 -8.82 3.89 -20.80
N GLU A 206 -9.15 2.63 -20.50
CA GLU A 206 -9.24 2.15 -19.12
C GLU A 206 -7.96 1.38 -18.74
N VAL A 207 -6.84 2.09 -18.82
CA VAL A 207 -5.49 1.59 -18.50
C VAL A 207 -4.82 2.52 -17.50
N PRO A 208 -3.83 2.08 -16.72
CA PRO A 208 -3.17 2.94 -15.71
C PRO A 208 -2.62 4.24 -16.30
N GLU A 209 -2.10 4.20 -17.52
CA GLU A 209 -1.49 5.34 -18.23
C GLU A 209 -2.49 6.45 -18.59
N GLU A 210 -3.79 6.13 -18.65
CA GLU A 210 -4.85 7.04 -19.08
C GLU A 210 -5.87 7.35 -17.96
N THR A 211 -5.67 6.81 -16.74
CA THR A 211 -6.62 6.94 -15.64
C THR A 211 -6.02 7.62 -14.42
N THR A 212 -6.85 8.39 -13.68
CA THR A 212 -6.46 9.12 -12.49
C THR A 212 -7.56 9.08 -11.41
N GLY A 213 -7.25 9.52 -10.19
CA GLY A 213 -8.20 9.63 -9.09
C GLY A 213 -8.98 8.33 -8.86
N TYR A 214 -10.31 8.40 -8.95
CA TYR A 214 -11.24 7.27 -8.72
C TYR A 214 -11.49 6.39 -9.94
N GLU A 215 -10.85 6.68 -11.07
CA GLU A 215 -11.03 5.91 -12.29
C GLU A 215 -10.36 4.53 -12.19
N GLY A 216 -11.15 3.49 -12.45
CA GLY A 216 -10.66 2.11 -12.48
C GLY A 216 -10.05 1.73 -13.83
N PHE A 217 -9.31 0.62 -13.86
CA PHE A 217 -8.58 0.19 -15.05
C PHE A 217 -8.41 -1.33 -15.16
N PHE A 218 -8.01 -1.76 -16.36
CA PHE A 218 -7.42 -3.06 -16.65
C PHE A 218 -5.94 -2.86 -16.97
N HIS A 219 -5.04 -3.37 -16.17
CA HIS A 219 -3.61 -3.30 -16.43
C HIS A 219 -3.12 -4.62 -17.01
N LEU A 220 -2.67 -4.61 -18.26
CA LEU A 220 -2.01 -5.74 -18.89
C LEU A 220 -0.60 -5.89 -18.29
N THR A 221 -0.42 -6.90 -17.44
CA THR A 221 0.87 -7.14 -16.76
C THR A 221 1.76 -8.12 -17.50
N GLY A 222 1.22 -8.87 -18.44
CA GLY A 222 2.01 -9.81 -19.24
C GLY A 222 1.23 -10.45 -20.35
N ILE A 223 1.93 -10.66 -21.47
CA ILE A 223 1.46 -11.41 -22.62
C ILE A 223 2.61 -12.26 -23.18
N SER A 224 2.38 -13.54 -23.38
CA SER A 224 3.34 -14.43 -24.00
C SER A 224 2.63 -15.51 -24.79
N GLY A 225 3.26 -16.02 -25.86
CA GLY A 225 2.61 -17.10 -26.59
C GLY A 225 3.28 -17.55 -27.85
N THR A 226 2.83 -18.74 -28.29
CA THR A 226 3.16 -19.41 -29.56
C THR A 226 1.87 -19.71 -30.32
N VAL A 227 1.96 -20.51 -31.38
CA VAL A 227 0.76 -20.98 -32.12
C VAL A 227 -0.12 -21.87 -31.21
N GLU A 228 0.49 -22.71 -30.39
CA GLU A 228 -0.22 -23.73 -29.61
C GLU A 228 -0.74 -23.24 -28.30
N ARG A 229 0.00 -22.33 -27.63
CA ARG A 229 -0.35 -21.81 -26.28
C ARG A 229 0.00 -20.34 -26.16
N ALA A 230 -0.84 -19.60 -25.44
CA ALA A 230 -0.54 -18.24 -25.01
C ALA A 230 -1.10 -18.00 -23.62
N THR A 231 -0.56 -16.99 -22.95
CA THR A 231 -1.04 -16.52 -21.64
C THR A 231 -1.16 -15.01 -21.68
N VAL A 232 -2.24 -14.49 -21.10
CA VAL A 232 -2.47 -13.06 -20.90
C VAL A 232 -2.81 -12.85 -19.42
N ASN A 233 -2.14 -11.89 -18.77
CA ASN A 233 -2.38 -11.55 -17.38
C ASN A 233 -2.84 -10.10 -17.26
N PHE A 234 -3.88 -9.88 -16.46
CA PHE A 234 -4.37 -8.55 -16.11
C PHE A 234 -4.45 -8.38 -14.59
N ILE A 235 -4.31 -7.13 -14.15
CA ILE A 235 -4.79 -6.65 -12.87
C ILE A 235 -6.03 -5.78 -13.15
N ILE A 236 -7.09 -5.97 -12.36
CA ILE A 236 -8.33 -5.20 -12.45
C ILE A 236 -8.46 -4.37 -11.19
N ARG A 237 -8.74 -3.08 -11.35
CA ARG A 237 -8.86 -2.12 -10.23
C ARG A 237 -10.09 -1.24 -10.42
N ASP A 238 -10.84 -0.99 -9.35
CA ASP A 238 -11.83 0.07 -9.26
C ASP A 238 -12.13 0.40 -7.80
N HIS A 239 -12.33 1.68 -7.43
CA HIS A 239 -12.75 2.06 -6.08
C HIS A 239 -14.20 1.67 -5.80
N ASP A 240 -15.05 1.75 -6.81
CA ASP A 240 -16.45 1.39 -6.71
C ASP A 240 -16.66 -0.12 -6.87
N ARG A 241 -17.37 -0.73 -5.93
CA ARG A 241 -17.60 -2.18 -5.90
C ARG A 241 -18.42 -2.68 -7.09
N GLU A 242 -19.45 -1.93 -7.48
CA GLU A 242 -20.33 -2.33 -8.58
C GLU A 242 -19.59 -2.25 -9.92
N ARG A 243 -18.82 -1.18 -10.14
CA ARG A 243 -17.97 -1.04 -11.32
C ARG A 243 -16.88 -2.12 -11.38
N PHE A 244 -16.28 -2.44 -10.24
CA PHE A 244 -15.31 -3.52 -10.13
C PHE A 244 -15.91 -4.86 -10.57
N GLU A 245 -17.10 -5.22 -10.08
CA GLU A 245 -17.81 -6.44 -10.51
C GLU A 245 -18.20 -6.38 -12.00
N ALA A 246 -18.62 -5.22 -12.49
CA ALA A 246 -18.94 -5.02 -13.90
C ALA A 246 -17.70 -5.23 -14.80
N ARG A 247 -16.50 -4.77 -14.37
CA ARG A 247 -15.23 -5.02 -15.09
C ARG A 247 -14.93 -6.52 -15.17
N LYS A 248 -15.07 -7.23 -14.06
CA LYS A 248 -14.87 -8.69 -14.04
C LYS A 248 -15.88 -9.41 -14.94
N ALA A 249 -17.15 -8.99 -14.90
CA ALA A 249 -18.20 -9.54 -15.76
C ALA A 249 -17.92 -9.27 -17.25
N MET A 250 -17.44 -8.08 -17.60
CA MET A 250 -17.02 -7.75 -18.98
C MET A 250 -15.93 -8.69 -19.48
N LEU A 251 -14.86 -8.92 -18.68
CA LEU A 251 -13.78 -9.83 -19.09
C LEU A 251 -14.28 -11.26 -19.26
N ARG A 252 -15.15 -11.76 -18.36
CA ARG A 252 -15.81 -13.07 -18.50
C ARG A 252 -16.62 -13.13 -19.80
N GLY A 253 -17.40 -12.09 -20.10
CA GLY A 253 -18.21 -12.02 -21.32
C GLY A 253 -17.35 -12.03 -22.59
N LEU A 254 -16.22 -11.33 -22.61
CA LEU A 254 -15.28 -11.36 -23.73
C LEU A 254 -14.70 -12.76 -23.96
N VAL A 255 -14.24 -13.41 -22.89
CA VAL A 255 -13.70 -14.79 -22.97
C VAL A 255 -14.77 -15.76 -23.46
N GLN A 256 -15.99 -15.71 -22.94
CA GLN A 256 -17.10 -16.54 -23.41
C GLN A 256 -17.46 -16.29 -24.87
N GLY A 257 -17.53 -15.02 -25.29
CA GLY A 257 -17.81 -14.66 -26.68
C GLY A 257 -16.75 -15.17 -27.65
N MET A 258 -15.48 -15.12 -27.26
CA MET A 258 -14.40 -15.69 -28.08
C MET A 258 -14.48 -17.21 -28.12
N ASN A 259 -14.76 -17.91 -27.01
CA ASN A 259 -14.93 -19.36 -27.02
C ASN A 259 -16.10 -19.80 -27.93
N LEU A 260 -17.22 -19.09 -27.89
CA LEU A 260 -18.35 -19.35 -28.79
C LEU A 260 -17.96 -19.21 -30.27
N LYS A 261 -17.17 -18.17 -30.60
CA LYS A 261 -16.68 -17.94 -31.99
C LYS A 261 -15.83 -19.11 -32.50
N TYR A 262 -15.02 -19.71 -31.66
CA TYR A 262 -14.12 -20.81 -32.03
C TYR A 262 -14.75 -22.20 -31.86
N GLY A 263 -15.90 -22.30 -31.18
CA GLY A 263 -16.64 -23.55 -31.01
C GLY A 263 -16.05 -24.54 -29.98
N TYR A 264 -15.06 -24.11 -29.19
CA TYR A 264 -14.47 -24.88 -28.10
C TYR A 264 -13.90 -23.90 -27.04
N GLU A 265 -13.53 -24.42 -25.89
CA GLU A 265 -12.90 -23.64 -24.81
C GLU A 265 -11.44 -23.32 -25.17
N ALA A 266 -11.24 -22.37 -26.10
CA ALA A 266 -9.94 -21.91 -26.51
C ALA A 266 -9.27 -21.05 -25.43
N LEU A 267 -10.04 -20.31 -24.64
CA LEU A 267 -9.62 -19.42 -23.56
C LEU A 267 -10.15 -19.91 -22.23
N ALA A 268 -9.30 -20.23 -21.30
CA ALA A 268 -9.63 -20.54 -19.90
C ALA A 268 -9.26 -19.35 -19.01
N LEU A 269 -10.25 -18.77 -18.32
CA LEU A 269 -10.08 -17.62 -17.43
C LEU A 269 -10.03 -18.06 -15.98
N GLN A 270 -8.94 -17.76 -15.31
CA GLN A 270 -8.85 -17.73 -13.84
C GLN A 270 -8.95 -16.27 -13.40
N LEU A 271 -9.82 -15.98 -12.42
CA LEU A 271 -10.10 -14.64 -11.93
C LEU A 271 -10.23 -14.70 -10.41
N ASP A 272 -9.26 -14.11 -9.72
CA ASP A 272 -9.14 -14.16 -8.27
C ASP A 272 -9.21 -12.75 -7.67
N ASP A 273 -10.12 -12.52 -6.73
CA ASP A 273 -10.16 -11.28 -5.96
C ASP A 273 -8.99 -11.25 -4.97
N THR A 274 -8.29 -10.11 -4.89
CA THR A 274 -7.09 -9.96 -4.07
C THR A 274 -7.40 -9.23 -2.76
N TYR A 275 -8.07 -8.08 -2.87
CA TYR A 275 -8.53 -7.29 -1.72
C TYR A 275 -9.68 -6.37 -2.15
N TYR A 276 -10.31 -5.74 -1.15
CA TYR A 276 -11.44 -4.85 -1.37
C TYR A 276 -11.20 -3.48 -0.75
N ASN A 277 -12.01 -2.49 -1.14
CA ASN A 277 -11.96 -1.14 -0.61
C ASN A 277 -12.33 -1.14 0.87
N MET A 278 -11.39 -0.76 1.75
CA MET A 278 -11.58 -0.72 3.20
C MET A 278 -12.66 0.27 3.65
N ARG A 279 -13.06 1.22 2.81
CA ARG A 279 -14.16 2.14 3.08
C ARG A 279 -15.40 1.43 3.60
N GLU A 280 -15.75 0.27 3.03
CA GLU A 280 -16.92 -0.54 3.47
C GLU A 280 -16.86 -0.88 4.98
N LYS A 281 -15.66 -0.97 5.55
CA LYS A 281 -15.42 -1.36 6.94
C LYS A 281 -15.11 -0.17 7.84
N VAL A 282 -14.57 0.91 7.29
CA VAL A 282 -14.23 2.12 8.06
C VAL A 282 -15.42 3.08 8.16
N GLU A 283 -16.24 3.20 7.11
CA GLU A 283 -17.39 4.11 7.08
C GLU A 283 -18.38 3.92 8.26
N PRO A 284 -18.67 2.70 8.75
CA PRO A 284 -19.52 2.52 9.94
C PRO A 284 -18.91 3.06 11.24
N VAL A 285 -17.60 3.33 11.27
CA VAL A 285 -16.83 3.76 12.45
C VAL A 285 -16.01 5.03 12.19
N MET A 286 -16.55 5.97 11.42
CA MET A 286 -15.85 7.19 10.97
C MET A 286 -15.23 8.03 12.10
N HIS A 287 -15.65 7.83 13.34
CA HIS A 287 -15.03 8.51 14.50
C HIS A 287 -13.52 8.22 14.61
N ILE A 288 -13.01 7.10 14.06
CA ILE A 288 -11.58 6.82 14.05
C ILE A 288 -10.82 7.74 13.07
N ILE A 289 -11.46 8.11 11.96
CA ILE A 289 -10.93 9.09 11.01
C ILE A 289 -10.96 10.49 11.62
N ASP A 290 -12.04 10.84 12.35
CA ASP A 290 -12.14 12.13 13.05
C ASP A 290 -11.03 12.28 14.11
N ILE A 291 -10.75 11.21 14.89
CA ILE A 291 -9.66 11.20 15.87
C ILE A 291 -8.30 11.44 15.19
N ALA A 292 -8.01 10.74 14.09
CA ALA A 292 -6.76 10.89 13.36
C ALA A 292 -6.62 12.31 12.77
N ARG A 293 -7.70 12.85 12.17
CA ARG A 293 -7.77 14.21 11.65
C ARG A 293 -7.50 15.25 12.75
N GLU A 294 -8.20 15.17 13.87
CA GLU A 294 -8.01 16.06 15.02
C GLU A 294 -6.59 15.96 15.58
N ALA A 295 -5.99 14.76 15.59
CA ALA A 295 -4.61 14.56 16.02
C ALA A 295 -3.59 15.25 15.11
N MET A 296 -3.80 15.21 13.79
CA MET A 296 -2.98 15.92 12.82
C MET A 296 -3.12 17.44 12.99
N GLU A 297 -4.35 17.95 13.06
CA GLU A 297 -4.64 19.37 13.29
C GLU A 297 -3.99 19.89 14.58
N ALA A 298 -4.03 19.11 15.67
CA ALA A 298 -3.44 19.47 16.96
C ALA A 298 -1.91 19.68 16.91
N VAL A 299 -1.23 19.07 15.95
CA VAL A 299 0.22 19.23 15.75
C VAL A 299 0.58 20.14 14.57
N GLY A 300 -0.44 20.82 14.01
CA GLY A 300 -0.26 21.76 12.89
C GLY A 300 -0.03 21.10 11.55
N VAL A 301 -0.47 19.86 11.38
CA VAL A 301 -0.50 19.14 10.10
C VAL A 301 -1.90 19.25 9.50
N GLU A 302 -1.99 19.69 8.26
CA GLU A 302 -3.26 19.75 7.53
C GLU A 302 -3.63 18.36 7.00
N PRO A 303 -4.77 17.77 7.43
CA PRO A 303 -5.17 16.45 6.96
C PRO A 303 -5.55 16.44 5.49
N GLN A 304 -4.98 15.51 4.74
CA GLN A 304 -5.27 15.27 3.33
C GLN A 304 -5.92 13.90 3.18
N ILE A 305 -7.26 13.89 3.14
CA ILE A 305 -8.00 12.64 2.94
C ILE A 305 -7.96 12.28 1.46
N LYS A 306 -7.28 11.19 1.14
CA LYS A 306 -7.10 10.71 -0.23
C LYS A 306 -7.50 9.23 -0.33
N ALA A 307 -7.82 8.80 -1.55
CA ALA A 307 -8.02 7.40 -1.86
C ALA A 307 -6.74 6.81 -2.44
N ILE A 308 -6.33 5.65 -1.93
CA ILE A 308 -5.15 4.93 -2.40
C ILE A 308 -5.45 4.28 -3.75
N ARG A 309 -4.57 4.44 -4.73
CA ARG A 309 -4.65 3.73 -6.02
C ARG A 309 -3.93 2.38 -6.00
N GLY A 310 -3.93 1.72 -4.88
CA GLY A 310 -3.31 0.42 -4.60
C GLY A 310 -4.08 -0.34 -3.53
N GLY A 311 -3.41 -1.23 -2.84
CA GLY A 311 -3.86 -1.91 -1.63
C GLY A 311 -2.85 -1.69 -0.52
N THR A 312 -3.25 -1.96 0.71
CA THR A 312 -2.40 -1.92 1.90
C THR A 312 -2.83 -3.04 2.84
N ASP A 313 -2.00 -3.36 3.81
CA ASP A 313 -2.39 -4.28 4.88
C ASP A 313 -3.64 -3.81 5.63
N GLY A 314 -3.80 -2.49 5.82
CA GLY A 314 -4.98 -1.90 6.43
C GLY A 314 -6.29 -2.29 5.72
N ALA A 315 -6.26 -2.42 4.39
CA ALA A 315 -7.42 -2.88 3.63
C ALA A 315 -7.79 -4.33 3.99
N GLN A 316 -6.80 -5.24 4.03
CA GLN A 316 -7.03 -6.64 4.36
C GLN A 316 -7.45 -6.80 5.83
N LEU A 317 -6.77 -6.13 6.76
CA LEU A 317 -7.09 -6.13 8.20
C LEU A 317 -8.52 -5.64 8.46
N SER A 318 -8.97 -4.62 7.72
CA SER A 318 -10.34 -4.11 7.83
C SER A 318 -11.38 -5.19 7.50
N PHE A 319 -11.14 -6.01 6.48
CA PHE A 319 -12.00 -7.15 6.14
C PHE A 319 -11.85 -8.35 7.08
N MET A 320 -10.76 -8.43 7.84
CA MET A 320 -10.57 -9.40 8.92
C MET A 320 -11.26 -8.98 10.23
N GLY A 321 -11.92 -7.82 10.26
CA GLY A 321 -12.68 -7.31 11.40
C GLY A 321 -11.93 -6.28 12.26
N LEU A 322 -10.82 -5.74 11.76
CA LEU A 322 -10.05 -4.66 12.40
C LEU A 322 -10.06 -3.44 11.48
N PRO A 323 -10.99 -2.49 11.60
CA PRO A 323 -10.95 -1.25 10.83
C PRO A 323 -9.59 -0.57 10.98
N CYS A 324 -8.87 -0.36 9.85
CA CYS A 324 -7.46 0.01 9.89
C CYS A 324 -7.11 0.98 8.74
N PRO A 325 -7.41 2.29 8.87
CA PRO A 325 -6.97 3.29 7.91
C PRO A 325 -5.47 3.54 7.97
N ASN A 326 -4.92 4.12 6.88
CA ASN A 326 -3.52 4.51 6.81
C ASN A 326 -3.31 5.96 7.27
N ILE A 327 -2.19 6.20 7.94
CA ILE A 327 -1.65 7.50 8.27
C ILE A 327 -0.28 7.63 7.62
N PHE A 328 0.10 8.83 7.22
CA PHE A 328 1.38 9.11 6.58
C PHE A 328 2.59 8.66 7.44
N ALA A 329 3.59 8.09 6.79
CA ALA A 329 4.94 7.88 7.31
C ALA A 329 5.90 9.01 6.91
N GLY A 330 5.47 9.90 6.03
CA GLY A 330 6.14 11.15 5.68
C GLY A 330 7.35 11.03 4.75
N GLY A 331 7.62 9.85 4.20
CA GLY A 331 8.67 9.64 3.20
C GLY A 331 8.22 10.00 1.78
N LEU A 332 9.17 10.03 0.86
CA LEU A 332 8.98 10.40 -0.53
C LEU A 332 9.74 9.45 -1.46
N TYR A 333 9.22 9.26 -2.67
CA TYR A 333 9.85 8.51 -3.77
C TYR A 333 10.19 7.06 -3.41
N PHE A 334 9.28 6.41 -2.72
CA PHE A 334 9.37 5.02 -2.27
C PHE A 334 9.72 4.05 -3.40
N HIS A 335 10.15 2.83 -3.04
CA HIS A 335 10.49 1.73 -3.95
C HIS A 335 11.65 2.01 -4.90
N GLY A 336 12.48 3.01 -4.62
CA GLY A 336 13.59 3.36 -5.49
C GLY A 336 14.82 3.99 -4.80
N PRO A 337 15.92 4.16 -5.54
CA PRO A 337 17.18 4.69 -5.00
C PRO A 337 17.13 6.20 -4.72
N HIS A 338 16.07 6.88 -5.09
CA HIS A 338 15.83 8.31 -4.79
C HIS A 338 14.94 8.52 -3.56
N GLU A 339 14.57 7.44 -2.88
CA GLU A 339 13.78 7.47 -1.66
C GLU A 339 14.44 8.35 -0.60
N LEU A 340 13.64 9.18 0.04
CA LEU A 340 14.10 10.08 1.10
C LEU A 340 13.03 10.30 2.17
N LEU A 341 13.49 10.74 3.34
CA LEU A 341 12.61 11.03 4.48
C LEU A 341 12.97 12.39 5.09
N PRO A 342 12.09 13.40 4.98
CA PRO A 342 12.27 14.65 5.72
C PRO A 342 12.11 14.41 7.22
N VAL A 343 13.11 14.82 8.01
CA VAL A 343 13.09 14.63 9.48
C VAL A 343 11.92 15.35 10.16
N PRO A 344 11.46 16.53 9.70
CA PRO A 344 10.25 17.14 10.24
C PRO A 344 9.00 16.27 10.08
N ASN A 345 8.85 15.56 8.94
CA ASN A 345 7.71 14.69 8.69
C ASN A 345 7.68 13.52 9.66
N LEU A 346 8.83 12.85 9.85
CA LEU A 346 9.00 11.78 10.83
C LEU A 346 8.61 12.22 12.26
N LYS A 347 9.05 13.43 12.67
CA LYS A 347 8.69 14.00 13.98
C LYS A 347 7.18 14.25 14.07
N LYS A 348 6.56 14.79 13.02
CA LYS A 348 5.11 15.07 13.00
C LYS A 348 4.29 13.79 13.06
N ALA A 349 4.66 12.76 12.33
CA ALA A 349 3.99 11.46 12.39
C ALA A 349 4.03 10.86 13.82
N CYS A 350 5.19 10.93 14.48
CA CYS A 350 5.32 10.53 15.89
C CYS A 350 4.38 11.33 16.83
N GLU A 351 4.31 12.67 16.65
CA GLU A 351 3.38 13.54 17.41
C GLU A 351 1.92 13.17 17.15
N VAL A 352 1.56 12.78 15.91
CA VAL A 352 0.20 12.33 15.55
C VAL A 352 -0.15 11.05 16.30
N VAL A 353 0.74 10.05 16.33
CA VAL A 353 0.52 8.79 17.08
C VAL A 353 0.25 9.09 18.56
N ILE A 354 1.05 9.95 19.19
CA ILE A 354 0.86 10.37 20.60
C ILE A 354 -0.52 11.02 20.79
N ASN A 355 -0.91 11.91 19.88
CA ASN A 355 -2.18 12.64 19.99
C ASN A 355 -3.39 11.75 19.70
N ILE A 356 -3.30 10.77 18.82
CA ILE A 356 -4.38 9.77 18.64
C ILE A 356 -4.63 9.03 19.96
N ALA A 357 -3.58 8.55 20.61
CA ALA A 357 -3.72 7.85 21.90
C ALA A 357 -4.35 8.75 22.98
N ARG A 358 -3.91 10.01 23.07
CA ARG A 358 -4.45 11.00 24.01
C ARG A 358 -5.91 11.36 23.72
N LEU A 359 -6.23 11.72 22.48
CA LEU A 359 -7.59 12.12 22.08
C LEU A 359 -8.59 10.97 22.22
N THR A 360 -8.13 9.74 21.95
CA THR A 360 -8.96 8.55 22.21
C THR A 360 -9.34 8.48 23.69
N ALA A 361 -8.40 8.61 24.61
CA ALA A 361 -8.72 8.58 26.05
C ALA A 361 -9.62 9.76 26.48
N GLU A 362 -9.40 10.95 25.92
CA GLU A 362 -10.24 12.13 26.22
C GLU A 362 -11.68 11.96 25.74
N ARG A 363 -11.90 11.32 24.60
CA ARG A 363 -13.23 11.11 23.99
C ARG A 363 -14.09 10.12 24.78
N TYR A 364 -13.46 9.20 25.52
CA TYR A 364 -14.14 8.18 26.32
C TYR A 364 -14.14 8.47 27.83
N ARG A 365 -13.68 9.64 28.22
CA ARG A 365 -13.72 10.13 29.61
C ARG A 365 -15.11 10.68 29.96
#